data_824d2eec34a2a316d298a374b4aeca78
#
_entry.id   824d2eec34a2a316d298a374b4aeca78
#
_cell.length_a   1.000
_cell.length_b   1.000
_cell.length_c   1.000
_cell.angle_alpha   90.00
_cell.angle_beta   90.00
_cell.angle_gamma   90.00
#
_symmetry.space_group_name_H-M   'P 1'
#
loop_
_entity.id
_entity.type
_entity.pdbx_description
1 polymer ?
#
loop_
_entity_poly.entity_id
_entity_poly.type
_entity_poly.pdbx_seq_one_letter_code
_entity_poly.pdbx_strand_id
1 'polypeptide(L)'
;MKILISPAKSLNFEDQVQTSINSTPLFNNDAIKINSELKKESVDSLCNLMGISSKLAELNWTRNQDFIKDSNYSKQAIFAFNGDVYDGLDINSLDSNKHQLVNNVIRILSGLYGILMPFDRIKPYRLEMGTKFSINGNKNLYEFWATKVTNQLISELKEDEIILNLASNEYFSVINSKEISNKIISPQFKDFKNGTLKIIS
;
A
#
# COMPACT_ATOMS: atom_id res chain seq x y z
N MET A 1 -9.08 17.34 -2.42
CA MET A 1 -9.51 15.94 -2.63
C MET A 1 -8.35 15.02 -2.32
N LYS A 2 -8.58 13.95 -1.56
CA LYS A 2 -7.63 12.83 -1.39
C LYS A 2 -8.13 11.62 -2.15
N ILE A 3 -7.23 10.91 -2.81
CA ILE A 3 -7.52 9.70 -3.58
C ILE A 3 -6.80 8.54 -2.90
N LEU A 4 -7.55 7.51 -2.52
CA LEU A 4 -7.01 6.30 -1.91
C LEU A 4 -6.91 5.21 -2.97
N ILE A 5 -5.76 4.57 -3.07
CA ILE A 5 -5.52 3.44 -3.97
C ILE A 5 -4.91 2.25 -3.20
N SER A 6 -5.09 1.06 -3.77
CA SER A 6 -4.41 -0.15 -3.29
C SER A 6 -2.96 -0.19 -3.76
N PRO A 7 -2.08 -0.90 -3.06
CA PRO A 7 -0.76 -1.25 -3.57
C PRO A 7 -0.89 -2.32 -4.67
N ALA A 8 0.20 -2.67 -5.32
CA ALA A 8 0.26 -3.83 -6.21
C ALA A 8 1.04 -4.98 -5.56
N LYS A 9 0.68 -6.22 -5.92
CA LYS A 9 1.40 -7.43 -5.51
C LYS A 9 2.76 -7.55 -6.21
N SER A 10 2.84 -7.08 -7.44
CA SER A 10 4.07 -7.02 -8.23
C SER A 10 4.82 -5.72 -7.94
N LEU A 11 6.12 -5.80 -7.96
CA LEU A 11 7.02 -4.67 -7.69
C LEU A 11 8.10 -4.59 -8.77
N ASN A 12 8.42 -3.37 -9.18
CA ASN A 12 9.52 -3.05 -10.09
C ASN A 12 10.55 -2.19 -9.36
N PHE A 13 11.72 -2.76 -9.11
CA PHE A 13 12.85 -2.08 -8.48
C PHE A 13 14.04 -1.90 -9.44
N GLU A 14 13.92 -2.36 -10.70
CA GLU A 14 14.99 -2.35 -11.69
C GLU A 14 15.05 -1.02 -12.44
N ASP A 15 13.90 -0.47 -12.84
CA ASP A 15 13.86 0.75 -13.63
C ASP A 15 14.32 1.97 -12.83
N GLN A 16 15.09 2.82 -13.49
CA GLN A 16 15.53 4.09 -12.90
C GLN A 16 14.38 5.08 -12.84
N VAL A 17 14.35 5.87 -11.79
CA VAL A 17 13.35 6.90 -11.55
C VAL A 17 13.96 8.28 -11.71
N GLN A 18 13.34 9.10 -12.56
CA GLN A 18 13.75 10.49 -12.78
C GLN A 18 12.89 11.45 -11.95
N THR A 19 13.14 11.52 -10.66
CA THR A 19 12.50 12.51 -9.78
C THR A 19 13.42 12.87 -8.63
N SER A 20 13.38 14.12 -8.20
CA SER A 20 14.05 14.59 -6.97
C SER A 20 13.16 14.45 -5.73
N ILE A 21 11.84 14.22 -5.92
CA ILE A 21 10.90 14.09 -4.81
C ILE A 21 11.08 12.73 -4.16
N ASN A 22 11.32 12.73 -2.86
CA ASN A 22 11.33 11.51 -2.05
C ASN A 22 11.04 11.87 -0.59
N SER A 23 10.48 10.91 0.13
CA SER A 23 10.21 11.01 1.56
C SER A 23 10.38 9.65 2.23
N THR A 24 10.46 9.64 3.53
CA THR A 24 10.45 8.43 4.34
C THR A 24 9.01 8.13 4.75
N PRO A 25 8.54 6.87 4.64
CA PRO A 25 7.21 6.48 5.09
C PRO A 25 6.96 6.91 6.54
N LEU A 26 5.81 7.52 6.80
CA LEU A 26 5.45 8.03 8.13
C LEU A 26 5.54 6.93 9.20
N PHE A 27 5.06 5.74 8.88
CA PHE A 27 5.04 4.59 9.78
C PHE A 27 6.22 3.63 9.53
N ASN A 28 7.39 4.15 9.13
CA ASN A 28 8.56 3.32 8.84
C ASN A 28 8.99 2.48 10.05
N ASN A 29 8.92 3.03 11.27
CA ASN A 29 9.23 2.29 12.50
C ASN A 29 8.24 1.14 12.76
N ASP A 30 6.97 1.32 12.41
CA ASP A 30 5.98 0.25 12.52
C ASP A 30 6.19 -0.81 11.44
N ALA A 31 6.57 -0.41 10.23
CA ALA A 31 6.97 -1.36 9.18
C ALA A 31 8.17 -2.21 9.60
N ILE A 32 9.17 -1.62 10.26
CA ILE A 32 10.33 -2.35 10.83
C ILE A 32 9.85 -3.35 11.88
N LYS A 33 8.91 -2.99 12.76
CA LYS A 33 8.36 -3.91 13.79
C LYS A 33 7.63 -5.08 13.12
N ILE A 34 6.76 -4.81 12.14
CA ILE A 34 6.07 -5.87 11.39
C ILE A 34 7.08 -6.78 10.70
N ASN A 35 8.07 -6.20 10.01
CA ASN A 35 9.11 -6.97 9.35
C ASN A 35 9.92 -7.82 10.34
N SER A 36 10.22 -7.32 11.54
CA SER A 36 10.95 -8.07 12.56
C SER A 36 10.22 -9.34 13.01
N GLU A 37 8.89 -9.35 12.98
CA GLU A 37 8.09 -10.55 13.22
C GLU A 37 8.05 -11.46 11.98
N LEU A 38 7.81 -10.90 10.78
CA LEU A 38 7.86 -11.67 9.52
C LEU A 38 9.21 -12.36 9.29
N LYS A 39 10.28 -11.74 9.74
CA LYS A 39 11.65 -12.28 9.65
C LYS A 39 11.85 -13.58 10.44
N LYS A 40 11.01 -13.83 11.46
CA LYS A 40 11.05 -15.07 12.26
C LYS A 40 10.38 -16.25 11.58
N GLU A 41 9.55 -15.97 10.56
CA GLU A 41 8.80 -16.97 9.84
C GLU A 41 9.71 -17.79 8.91
N SER A 42 9.45 -19.09 8.80
CA SER A 42 10.08 -19.94 7.79
C SER A 42 9.48 -19.71 6.41
N VAL A 43 10.14 -20.19 5.36
CA VAL A 43 9.62 -20.16 3.99
C VAL A 43 8.24 -20.86 3.91
N ASP A 44 8.10 -22.02 4.54
CA ASP A 44 6.84 -22.79 4.55
C ASP A 44 5.73 -22.04 5.30
N SER A 45 6.08 -21.38 6.41
CA SER A 45 5.15 -20.54 7.15
C SER A 45 4.67 -19.37 6.29
N LEU A 46 5.56 -18.70 5.57
CA LEU A 46 5.20 -17.61 4.65
C LEU A 46 4.33 -18.11 3.47
N CYS A 47 4.60 -19.32 2.93
CA CYS A 47 3.73 -19.94 1.94
C CYS A 47 2.28 -20.01 2.43
N ASN A 48 2.09 -20.58 3.63
CA ASN A 48 0.77 -20.77 4.22
C ASN A 48 0.12 -19.44 4.61
N LEU A 49 0.88 -18.54 5.25
CA LEU A 49 0.42 -17.25 5.74
C LEU A 49 -0.10 -16.36 4.60
N MET A 50 0.62 -16.32 3.49
CA MET A 50 0.32 -15.42 2.37
C MET A 50 -0.40 -16.12 1.21
N GLY A 51 -0.58 -17.44 1.26
CA GLY A 51 -1.20 -18.21 0.18
C GLY A 51 -0.42 -18.13 -1.14
N ILE A 52 0.91 -18.22 -1.09
CA ILE A 52 1.82 -18.05 -2.24
C ILE A 52 2.65 -19.32 -2.51
N SER A 53 3.23 -19.40 -3.71
CA SER A 53 4.12 -20.50 -4.07
C SER A 53 5.43 -20.46 -3.25
N SER A 54 6.09 -21.62 -3.10
CA SER A 54 7.38 -21.74 -2.40
C SER A 54 8.43 -20.78 -2.96
N LYS A 55 8.50 -20.62 -4.28
CA LYS A 55 9.43 -19.68 -4.94
C LYS A 55 9.17 -18.22 -4.50
N LEU A 56 7.90 -17.82 -4.42
CA LEU A 56 7.55 -16.46 -3.94
C LEU A 56 7.78 -16.31 -2.44
N ALA A 57 7.56 -17.35 -1.67
CA ALA A 57 7.83 -17.34 -0.23
C ALA A 57 9.34 -17.22 0.05
N GLU A 58 10.19 -17.95 -0.66
CA GLU A 58 11.64 -17.86 -0.56
C GLU A 58 12.14 -16.44 -0.90
N LEU A 59 11.64 -15.85 -2.00
CA LEU A 59 11.94 -14.47 -2.36
C LEU A 59 11.56 -13.49 -1.24
N ASN A 60 10.38 -13.64 -0.65
CA ASN A 60 9.93 -12.72 0.39
C ASN A 60 10.59 -13.00 1.74
N TRP A 61 10.96 -14.24 2.03
CA TRP A 61 11.81 -14.57 3.16
C TRP A 61 13.15 -13.83 3.07
N THR A 62 13.81 -13.89 1.91
CA THR A 62 15.06 -13.15 1.65
C THR A 62 14.87 -11.64 1.83
N ARG A 63 13.80 -11.06 1.26
CA ARG A 63 13.46 -9.64 1.43
C ARG A 63 13.28 -9.26 2.90
N ASN A 64 12.61 -10.12 3.67
CA ASN A 64 12.43 -9.87 5.11
C ASN A 64 13.77 -9.93 5.86
N GLN A 65 14.68 -10.86 5.51
CA GLN A 65 16.01 -10.94 6.14
C GLN A 65 16.88 -9.70 5.87
N ASP A 66 16.74 -9.12 4.67
CA ASP A 66 17.57 -8.01 4.19
C ASP A 66 16.93 -6.62 4.41
N PHE A 67 15.70 -6.59 4.92
CA PHE A 67 14.89 -5.36 5.03
C PHE A 67 15.61 -4.19 5.72
N ILE A 68 16.43 -4.45 6.73
CA ILE A 68 17.18 -3.43 7.48
C ILE A 68 18.61 -3.25 6.95
N LYS A 69 19.20 -4.30 6.33
CA LYS A 69 20.63 -4.36 6.01
C LYS A 69 21.05 -3.35 4.95
N ASP A 70 20.25 -3.18 3.91
CA ASP A 70 20.55 -2.25 2.81
C ASP A 70 19.63 -1.05 2.86
N SER A 71 20.13 0.08 3.40
CA SER A 71 19.37 1.33 3.45
C SER A 71 19.12 1.95 2.07
N ASN A 72 19.95 1.63 1.07
CA ASN A 72 19.92 2.24 -0.25
C ASN A 72 18.97 1.53 -1.22
N TYR A 73 18.67 0.25 -0.98
CA TYR A 73 17.76 -0.52 -1.84
C TYR A 73 16.31 -0.17 -1.53
N SER A 74 15.89 0.99 -2.01
CA SER A 74 14.53 1.51 -1.85
C SER A 74 14.13 2.33 -3.09
N LYS A 75 12.84 2.39 -3.39
CA LYS A 75 12.27 3.11 -4.52
C LYS A 75 10.99 3.82 -4.08
N GLN A 76 10.65 4.94 -4.71
CA GLN A 76 9.39 5.64 -4.42
C GLN A 76 8.20 4.71 -4.72
N ALA A 77 7.23 4.66 -3.83
CA ALA A 77 6.11 3.72 -3.87
C ALA A 77 5.37 3.74 -5.21
N ILE A 78 5.11 4.93 -5.75
CA ILE A 78 4.38 5.10 -7.01
C ILE A 78 5.09 4.48 -8.22
N PHE A 79 6.42 4.38 -8.20
CA PHE A 79 7.23 3.76 -9.23
C PHE A 79 7.61 2.31 -8.90
N ALA A 80 7.49 1.92 -7.62
CA ALA A 80 7.82 0.59 -7.17
C ALA A 80 6.67 -0.40 -7.39
N PHE A 81 5.42 0.04 -7.15
CA PHE A 81 4.26 -0.79 -7.40
C PHE A 81 4.01 -0.94 -8.91
N ASN A 82 3.75 -2.18 -9.35
CA ASN A 82 3.54 -2.54 -10.75
C ASN A 82 2.25 -3.37 -10.89
N GLY A 83 1.29 -2.84 -11.64
CA GLY A 83 -0.03 -3.45 -11.87
C GLY A 83 -1.03 -2.45 -12.44
N ASP A 84 -2.22 -2.91 -12.81
CA ASP A 84 -3.21 -2.20 -13.63
C ASP A 84 -3.50 -0.76 -13.17
N VAL A 85 -3.58 -0.52 -11.85
CA VAL A 85 -3.81 0.82 -11.30
C VAL A 85 -2.63 1.76 -11.62
N TYR A 86 -1.41 1.25 -11.53
CA TYR A 86 -0.18 2.00 -11.76
C TYR A 86 0.12 2.16 -13.24
N ASP A 87 -0.23 1.14 -14.05
CA ASP A 87 -0.16 1.21 -15.50
C ASP A 87 -1.16 2.25 -16.04
N GLY A 88 -2.38 2.27 -15.47
CA GLY A 88 -3.39 3.26 -15.85
C GLY A 88 -3.06 4.69 -15.38
N LEU A 89 -2.34 4.84 -14.26
CA LEU A 89 -1.87 6.14 -13.78
C LEU A 89 -0.71 6.67 -14.62
N ASP A 90 0.12 5.77 -15.15
CA ASP A 90 1.29 6.04 -16.00
C ASP A 90 2.11 7.25 -15.53
N ILE A 91 2.61 7.14 -14.30
CA ILE A 91 3.36 8.23 -13.65
C ILE A 91 4.60 8.65 -14.46
N ASN A 92 5.16 7.74 -15.27
CA ASN A 92 6.34 8.02 -16.08
C ASN A 92 6.05 8.96 -17.25
N SER A 93 4.82 8.98 -17.77
CA SER A 93 4.39 9.93 -18.81
C SER A 93 4.01 11.31 -18.27
N LEU A 94 3.86 11.41 -16.94
CA LEU A 94 3.44 12.65 -16.30
C LEU A 94 4.64 13.62 -16.17
N ASP A 95 4.44 14.86 -16.58
CA ASP A 95 5.41 15.92 -16.39
C ASP A 95 5.83 16.03 -14.92
N SER A 96 7.13 16.09 -14.67
CA SER A 96 7.71 16.10 -13.32
C SER A 96 7.22 17.29 -12.46
N ASN A 97 6.81 18.41 -13.08
CA ASN A 97 6.20 19.54 -12.36
C ASN A 97 4.87 19.19 -11.69
N LYS A 98 4.20 18.10 -12.12
CA LYS A 98 2.95 17.60 -11.54
C LYS A 98 3.17 16.58 -10.44
N HIS A 99 4.38 16.07 -10.24
CA HIS A 99 4.67 15.08 -9.21
C HIS A 99 4.29 15.54 -7.81
N GLN A 100 4.49 16.86 -7.51
CA GLN A 100 4.08 17.40 -6.21
C GLN A 100 2.56 17.37 -6.02
N LEU A 101 1.78 17.60 -7.08
CA LEU A 101 0.32 17.47 -7.03
C LEU A 101 -0.08 16.02 -6.75
N VAL A 102 0.53 15.06 -7.44
CA VAL A 102 0.31 13.62 -7.20
C VAL A 102 0.61 13.26 -5.75
N ASN A 103 1.74 13.74 -5.22
CA ASN A 103 2.15 13.50 -3.83
C ASN A 103 1.16 14.07 -2.81
N ASN A 104 0.55 15.20 -3.12
CA ASN A 104 -0.41 15.86 -2.23
C ASN A 104 -1.79 15.17 -2.24
N VAL A 105 -2.17 14.59 -3.38
CA VAL A 105 -3.55 14.10 -3.62
C VAL A 105 -3.68 12.60 -3.37
N ILE A 106 -2.73 11.76 -3.78
CA ILE A 106 -2.83 10.31 -3.68
C ILE A 106 -2.30 9.80 -2.33
N ARG A 107 -2.95 8.76 -1.81
CA ARG A 107 -2.47 7.92 -0.70
C ARG A 107 -2.59 6.46 -1.10
N ILE A 108 -1.53 5.71 -0.84
CA ILE A 108 -1.46 4.28 -1.12
C ILE A 108 -1.59 3.53 0.21
N LEU A 109 -2.63 2.71 0.33
CA LEU A 109 -2.80 1.85 1.50
C LEU A 109 -1.83 0.67 1.42
N SER A 110 -1.33 0.20 2.55
CA SER A 110 -0.26 -0.82 2.57
C SER A 110 -0.36 -1.70 3.80
N GLY A 111 -0.26 -3.01 3.63
CA GLY A 111 -0.21 -3.95 4.75
C GLY A 111 1.04 -3.77 5.62
N LEU A 112 2.17 -3.40 5.02
CA LEU A 112 3.43 -3.21 5.75
C LEU A 112 3.61 -1.79 6.29
N TYR A 113 3.22 -0.76 5.53
CA TYR A 113 3.48 0.64 5.87
C TYR A 113 2.22 1.41 6.33
N GLY A 114 1.04 0.76 6.36
CA GLY A 114 -0.25 1.38 6.70
C GLY A 114 -0.76 2.31 5.59
N ILE A 115 -0.24 3.52 5.54
CA ILE A 115 -0.54 4.51 4.50
C ILE A 115 0.76 5.18 4.03
N LEU A 116 0.88 5.37 2.72
CA LEU A 116 2.05 5.93 2.06
C LEU A 116 1.66 7.17 1.24
N MET A 117 2.56 8.12 1.19
CA MET A 117 2.59 9.10 0.10
C MET A 117 3.19 8.45 -1.16
N PRO A 118 2.84 8.89 -2.37
CA PRO A 118 3.35 8.35 -3.62
C PRO A 118 4.88 8.28 -3.72
N PHE A 119 5.56 9.29 -3.21
CA PHE A 119 7.02 9.38 -3.29
C PHE A 119 7.75 8.95 -2.01
N ASP A 120 7.06 8.27 -1.10
CA ASP A 120 7.70 7.58 0.03
C ASP A 120 8.60 6.45 -0.49
N ARG A 121 9.84 6.40 -0.01
CA ARG A 121 10.80 5.36 -0.37
C ARG A 121 10.49 4.07 0.39
N ILE A 122 9.98 3.09 -0.33
CA ILE A 122 9.69 1.75 0.21
C ILE A 122 10.77 0.75 -0.19
N LYS A 123 10.87 -0.31 0.56
CA LYS A 123 11.66 -1.50 0.23
C LYS A 123 10.76 -2.57 -0.40
N PRO A 124 11.33 -3.50 -1.17
CA PRO A 124 10.53 -4.60 -1.73
C PRO A 124 9.99 -5.48 -0.60
N TYR A 125 8.68 -5.73 -0.63
CA TYR A 125 7.99 -6.55 0.35
C TYR A 125 6.77 -7.22 -0.27
N ARG A 126 6.19 -8.16 0.45
CA ARG A 126 4.85 -8.67 0.21
C ARG A 126 4.15 -8.87 1.54
N LEU A 127 3.11 -8.12 1.77
CA LEU A 127 2.19 -8.27 2.90
C LEU A 127 0.87 -7.60 2.53
N GLU A 128 -0.16 -8.41 2.30
CA GLU A 128 -1.51 -7.92 1.99
C GLU A 128 -2.23 -7.54 3.29
N MET A 129 -3.11 -6.55 3.26
CA MET A 129 -3.82 -6.07 4.46
C MET A 129 -4.68 -7.17 5.09
N GLY A 130 -5.26 -8.05 4.25
CA GLY A 130 -6.08 -9.18 4.68
C GLY A 130 -5.29 -10.38 5.22
N THR A 131 -3.95 -10.34 5.21
CA THR A 131 -3.13 -11.43 5.74
C THR A 131 -3.43 -11.64 7.22
N LYS A 132 -3.70 -12.90 7.61
CA LYS A 132 -4.00 -13.31 8.99
C LYS A 132 -2.72 -13.32 9.84
N PHE A 133 -2.16 -12.15 10.06
CA PHE A 133 -0.91 -11.96 10.77
C PHE A 133 -1.15 -11.18 12.07
N SER A 134 -0.85 -11.81 13.20
CA SER A 134 -0.98 -11.18 14.52
C SER A 134 0.30 -10.41 14.85
N ILE A 135 0.17 -9.20 15.37
CA ILE A 135 1.30 -8.32 15.67
C ILE A 135 1.06 -7.48 16.92
N ASN A 136 2.01 -7.48 17.85
CA ASN A 136 1.98 -6.65 19.06
C ASN A 136 0.66 -6.71 19.84
N GLY A 137 0.09 -7.92 20.02
CA GLY A 137 -1.18 -8.13 20.71
C GLY A 137 -2.44 -7.87 19.88
N ASN A 138 -2.30 -7.36 18.66
CA ASN A 138 -3.40 -7.24 17.71
C ASN A 138 -3.60 -8.56 16.95
N LYS A 139 -4.85 -8.94 16.70
CA LYS A 139 -5.21 -10.20 16.03
C LYS A 139 -4.85 -10.22 14.54
N ASN A 140 -4.78 -9.05 13.92
CA ASN A 140 -4.52 -8.88 12.49
C ASN A 140 -4.02 -7.46 12.18
N LEU A 141 -3.67 -7.22 10.91
CA LEU A 141 -3.18 -5.93 10.45
C LEU A 141 -4.26 -4.83 10.49
N TYR A 142 -5.55 -5.18 10.35
CA TYR A 142 -6.62 -4.19 10.47
C TYR A 142 -6.66 -3.57 11.86
N GLU A 143 -6.61 -4.40 12.92
CA GLU A 143 -6.56 -3.90 14.30
C GLU A 143 -5.29 -3.08 14.56
N PHE A 144 -4.15 -3.51 14.00
CA PHE A 144 -2.89 -2.80 14.19
C PHE A 144 -2.88 -1.42 13.51
N TRP A 145 -3.47 -1.31 12.32
CA TRP A 145 -3.39 -0.11 11.50
C TRP A 145 -4.59 0.83 11.65
N ALA A 146 -5.79 0.35 11.99
CA ALA A 146 -7.03 1.11 11.87
C ALA A 146 -6.95 2.52 12.47
N THR A 147 -6.57 2.65 13.73
CA THR A 147 -6.49 3.94 14.41
C THR A 147 -5.41 4.84 13.79
N LYS A 148 -4.23 4.27 13.51
CA LYS A 148 -3.10 5.04 12.96
C LYS A 148 -3.39 5.60 11.57
N VAL A 149 -3.90 4.74 10.68
CA VAL A 149 -4.19 5.11 9.30
C VAL A 149 -5.37 6.09 9.23
N THR A 150 -6.42 5.85 10.02
CA THR A 150 -7.59 6.72 10.06
C THR A 150 -7.22 8.10 10.60
N ASN A 151 -6.51 8.18 11.72
CA ASN A 151 -6.09 9.46 12.30
C ASN A 151 -5.15 10.22 11.37
N GLN A 152 -4.22 9.53 10.70
CA GLN A 152 -3.34 10.16 9.72
C GLN A 152 -4.15 10.74 8.56
N LEU A 153 -5.07 9.98 8.00
CA LEU A 153 -5.91 10.47 6.92
C LEU A 153 -6.72 11.69 7.34
N ILE A 154 -7.35 11.65 8.52
CA ILE A 154 -8.12 12.78 9.06
C ILE A 154 -7.23 14.02 9.22
N SER A 155 -6.01 13.86 9.73
CA SER A 155 -5.08 15.00 9.95
C SER A 155 -4.66 15.71 8.66
N GLU A 156 -4.79 15.04 7.52
CA GLU A 156 -4.45 15.59 6.20
C GLU A 156 -5.62 16.23 5.47
N LEU A 157 -6.84 16.01 5.96
CA LEU A 157 -8.06 16.50 5.31
C LEU A 157 -8.34 17.95 5.71
N LYS A 158 -8.73 18.75 4.72
CA LYS A 158 -9.33 20.05 4.94
C LYS A 158 -10.83 19.90 5.16
N GLU A 159 -11.45 20.90 5.76
CA GLU A 159 -12.90 21.05 5.81
C GLU A 159 -13.47 20.90 4.38
N ASP A 160 -14.54 20.14 4.21
CA ASP A 160 -15.20 19.87 2.93
C ASP A 160 -14.34 19.13 1.86
N GLU A 161 -13.16 18.67 2.21
CA GLU A 161 -12.34 17.90 1.27
C GLU A 161 -12.95 16.52 1.02
N ILE A 162 -13.12 16.16 -0.25
CA ILE A 162 -13.68 14.85 -0.65
C ILE A 162 -12.58 13.79 -0.63
N ILE A 163 -12.92 12.61 -0.14
CA ILE A 163 -12.13 11.38 -0.27
C ILE A 163 -12.71 10.57 -1.44
N LEU A 164 -11.90 10.32 -2.45
CA LEU A 164 -12.20 9.39 -3.54
C LEU A 164 -11.54 8.05 -3.22
N ASN A 165 -12.34 7.05 -2.87
CA ASN A 165 -11.85 5.71 -2.62
C ASN A 165 -11.84 4.88 -3.90
N LEU A 166 -10.65 4.62 -4.42
CA LEU A 166 -10.36 3.69 -5.53
C LEU A 166 -9.63 2.44 -5.04
N ALA A 167 -9.39 2.34 -3.73
CA ALA A 167 -8.80 1.14 -3.14
C ALA A 167 -9.83 -0.01 -3.11
N SER A 168 -9.34 -1.24 -3.17
CA SER A 168 -10.19 -2.42 -2.99
C SER A 168 -10.78 -2.46 -1.58
N ASN A 169 -11.88 -3.21 -1.42
CA ASN A 169 -12.51 -3.40 -0.11
C ASN A 169 -11.53 -3.94 0.93
N GLU A 170 -10.62 -4.82 0.53
CA GLU A 170 -9.58 -5.35 1.42
C GLU A 170 -8.77 -4.22 2.05
N TYR A 171 -8.25 -3.31 1.24
CA TYR A 171 -7.41 -2.22 1.75
C TYR A 171 -8.22 -1.11 2.41
N PHE A 172 -9.35 -0.73 1.83
CA PHE A 172 -10.18 0.34 2.40
C PHE A 172 -10.75 -0.02 3.78
N SER A 173 -10.97 -1.30 4.08
CA SER A 173 -11.48 -1.77 5.38
C SER A 173 -10.56 -1.46 6.56
N VAL A 174 -9.33 -1.02 6.34
CA VAL A 174 -8.43 -0.55 7.40
C VAL A 174 -8.87 0.82 7.95
N ILE A 175 -9.66 1.58 7.18
CA ILE A 175 -10.10 2.93 7.54
C ILE A 175 -11.41 2.84 8.29
N ASN A 176 -11.46 3.41 9.50
CA ASN A 176 -12.70 3.59 10.23
C ASN A 176 -13.48 4.79 9.65
N SER A 177 -14.26 4.53 8.61
CA SER A 177 -15.04 5.56 7.91
C SER A 177 -16.06 6.28 8.79
N LYS A 178 -16.45 5.70 9.94
CA LYS A 178 -17.37 6.34 10.90
C LYS A 178 -16.74 7.51 11.67
N GLU A 179 -15.42 7.56 11.73
CA GLU A 179 -14.68 8.66 12.38
C GLU A 179 -14.38 9.81 11.41
N ILE A 180 -14.65 9.64 10.10
CA ILE A 180 -14.38 10.63 9.07
C ILE A 180 -15.65 11.42 8.78
N SER A 181 -15.63 12.73 9.05
CA SER A 181 -16.75 13.64 8.73
C SER A 181 -16.82 14.02 7.25
N ASN A 182 -15.70 13.94 6.55
CA ASN A 182 -15.59 14.29 5.14
C ASN A 182 -16.35 13.31 4.24
N LYS A 183 -16.86 13.80 3.11
CA LYS A 183 -17.56 12.97 2.15
C LYS A 183 -16.63 11.94 1.51
N ILE A 184 -17.00 10.67 1.59
CA ILE A 184 -16.32 9.57 0.93
C ILE A 184 -17.13 9.14 -0.30
N ILE A 185 -16.47 9.07 -1.45
CA ILE A 185 -17.05 8.57 -2.70
C ILE A 185 -16.29 7.31 -3.09
N SER A 186 -17.02 6.19 -3.21
CA SER A 186 -16.48 4.90 -3.67
C SER A 186 -17.17 4.50 -4.98
N PRO A 187 -16.57 4.77 -6.15
CA PRO A 187 -17.11 4.37 -7.44
C PRO A 187 -17.18 2.84 -7.55
N GLN A 188 -18.23 2.33 -8.17
CA GLN A 188 -18.34 0.93 -8.54
C GLN A 188 -18.13 0.78 -10.04
N PHE A 189 -17.06 0.12 -10.44
CA PHE A 189 -16.80 -0.23 -11.82
C PHE A 189 -17.51 -1.53 -12.15
N LYS A 190 -18.27 -1.55 -13.25
CA LYS A 190 -19.05 -2.71 -13.68
C LYS A 190 -18.80 -2.97 -15.16
N ASP A 191 -18.72 -4.24 -15.52
CA ASP A 191 -18.60 -4.68 -16.90
C ASP A 191 -19.52 -5.88 -17.17
N PHE A 192 -19.89 -6.10 -18.43
CA PHE A 192 -20.69 -7.23 -18.86
C PHE A 192 -19.78 -8.44 -19.10
N LYS A 193 -19.97 -9.50 -18.32
CA LYS A 193 -19.29 -10.79 -18.51
C LYS A 193 -20.37 -11.87 -18.71
N ASN A 194 -20.36 -12.49 -19.89
CA ASN A 194 -21.35 -13.53 -20.27
C ASN A 194 -22.81 -13.05 -20.11
N GLY A 195 -23.12 -11.86 -20.59
CA GLY A 195 -24.47 -11.27 -20.55
C GLY A 195 -24.94 -10.81 -19.17
N THR A 196 -24.10 -10.88 -18.13
CA THR A 196 -24.41 -10.44 -16.77
C THR A 196 -23.50 -9.30 -16.35
N LEU A 197 -24.10 -8.22 -15.82
CA LEU A 197 -23.35 -7.09 -15.27
C LEU A 197 -22.65 -7.53 -13.96
N LYS A 198 -21.31 -7.47 -13.94
CA LYS A 198 -20.49 -7.82 -12.78
C LYS A 198 -19.68 -6.62 -12.33
N ILE A 199 -19.47 -6.50 -11.02
CA ILE A 199 -18.50 -5.55 -10.48
C ILE A 199 -17.11 -6.07 -10.85
N ILE A 200 -16.31 -5.20 -11.43
CA ILE A 200 -14.87 -5.42 -11.67
C ILE A 200 -14.07 -4.66 -10.61
N SER A 201 -13.08 -5.32 -10.05
CA SER A 201 -12.16 -4.77 -9.05
C SER A 201 -10.74 -4.91 -9.53
#